data_09e2d76a649deaaf55fea64883a5772a
#
_entry.id   09e2d76a649deaaf55fea64883a5772a
#
_cell.length_a   1.000
_cell.length_b   1.000
_cell.length_c   1.000
_cell.angle_alpha   90.00
_cell.angle_beta   90.00
_cell.angle_gamma   90.00
#
_symmetry.space_group_name_H-M   'P 1'
#
loop_
_entity.id
_entity.type
_entity.pdbx_description
1 polymer ?
#
loop_
_entity_poly.entity_id
_entity_poly.type
_entity_poly.pdbx_seq_one_letter_code
_entity_poly.pdbx_strand_id
1 'polypeptide(L)'
;MGMTETEMIGVIVLACLVTAVIVRLLVEFAQRETDLRDCGDSGLYLDTGIAQTMGNKEIQSDRVRAERTQAGALAVIADGIGKRNIGEVCAQIAMDTILDRYEPYTFLSEPDHFFRMSFYEANRRVQMTLERSKGGTSLGAVFVNGTKLYYALAGNIRIALFRGGEIIPLSKGHTLDVL
;
A
#
# COMPACT_ATOMS: atom_id res chain seq x y z
N MET A 1 -1.58 51.20 -28.95
CA MET A 1 -0.52 51.09 -27.94
C MET A 1 0.09 49.71 -28.15
N GLY A 2 1.22 49.62 -28.86
CA GLY A 2 1.83 48.31 -29.19
C GLY A 2 2.65 47.81 -28.03
N MET A 3 2.62 46.48 -27.81
CA MET A 3 3.50 45.84 -26.82
C MET A 3 4.97 46.13 -27.14
N THR A 4 5.75 46.35 -26.11
CA THR A 4 7.20 46.50 -26.24
C THR A 4 7.85 45.15 -26.59
N GLU A 5 9.02 45.14 -27.23
CA GLU A 5 9.74 43.90 -27.54
C GLU A 5 10.01 43.05 -26.31
N THR A 6 10.28 43.65 -25.16
CA THR A 6 10.51 42.97 -23.90
C THR A 6 9.25 42.29 -23.34
N GLU A 7 8.08 42.92 -23.50
CA GLU A 7 6.80 42.32 -23.12
C GLU A 7 6.45 41.13 -24.03
N MET A 8 6.73 41.22 -25.30
CA MET A 8 6.50 40.14 -26.26
C MET A 8 7.39 38.92 -25.98
N ILE A 9 8.66 39.13 -25.67
CA ILE A 9 9.58 38.04 -25.24
C ILE A 9 9.08 37.39 -23.97
N GLY A 10 8.64 38.17 -22.97
CA GLY A 10 8.09 37.65 -21.72
C GLY A 10 6.87 36.75 -21.92
N VAL A 11 5.94 37.15 -22.81
CA VAL A 11 4.76 36.34 -23.14
C VAL A 11 5.15 35.04 -23.84
N ILE A 12 6.10 35.07 -24.75
CA ILE A 12 6.58 33.87 -25.48
C ILE A 12 7.23 32.88 -24.48
N VAL A 13 8.10 33.36 -23.59
CA VAL A 13 8.74 32.51 -22.58
C VAL A 13 7.71 31.88 -21.66
N LEU A 14 6.73 32.65 -21.19
CA LEU A 14 5.65 32.12 -20.34
C LEU A 14 4.83 31.07 -21.09
N ALA A 15 4.47 31.31 -22.34
CA ALA A 15 3.73 30.34 -23.14
C ALA A 15 4.52 29.04 -23.35
N CYS A 16 5.83 29.11 -23.58
CA CYS A 16 6.71 27.93 -23.68
C CYS A 16 6.76 27.14 -22.36
N LEU A 17 6.86 27.81 -21.20
CA LEU A 17 6.87 27.17 -19.91
C LEU A 17 5.54 26.45 -19.62
N VAL A 18 4.42 27.12 -19.88
CA VAL A 18 3.09 26.52 -19.71
C VAL A 18 2.92 25.30 -20.62
N THR A 19 3.33 25.40 -21.88
CA THR A 19 3.28 24.28 -22.83
C THR A 19 4.16 23.11 -22.36
N ALA A 20 5.36 23.37 -21.86
CA ALA A 20 6.25 22.32 -21.32
C ALA A 20 5.64 21.61 -20.10
N VAL A 21 4.99 22.35 -19.21
CA VAL A 21 4.29 21.76 -18.04
C VAL A 21 3.11 20.90 -18.51
N ILE A 22 2.31 21.38 -19.47
CA ILE A 22 1.17 20.61 -20.01
C ILE A 22 1.65 19.32 -20.67
N VAL A 23 2.69 19.40 -21.51
CA VAL A 23 3.26 18.21 -22.17
C VAL A 23 3.77 17.21 -21.13
N ARG A 24 4.46 17.67 -20.09
CA ARG A 24 4.92 16.79 -19.00
C ARG A 24 3.76 16.09 -18.31
N LEU A 25 2.70 16.82 -17.96
CA LEU A 25 1.51 16.24 -17.34
C LEU A 25 0.81 15.23 -18.25
N LEU A 26 0.73 15.51 -19.55
CA LEU A 26 0.16 14.57 -20.53
C LEU A 26 1.00 13.32 -20.70
N VAL A 27 2.34 13.43 -20.68
CA VAL A 27 3.25 12.28 -20.73
C VAL A 27 3.12 11.44 -19.47
N GLU A 28 3.09 12.05 -18.28
CA GLU A 28 2.88 11.36 -17.02
C GLU A 28 1.50 10.64 -16.98
N PHE A 29 0.47 11.29 -17.52
CA PHE A 29 -0.87 10.69 -17.62
C PHE A 29 -0.88 9.50 -18.59
N ALA A 30 -0.27 9.63 -19.77
CA ALA A 30 -0.18 8.57 -20.76
C ALA A 30 0.67 7.38 -20.27
N GLN A 31 1.74 7.63 -19.51
CA GLN A 31 2.54 6.58 -18.91
C GLN A 31 1.76 5.81 -17.82
N ARG A 32 0.92 6.51 -17.04
CA ARG A 32 0.00 5.85 -16.08
C ARG A 32 -0.99 4.93 -16.79
N GLU A 33 -1.57 5.36 -17.91
CA GLU A 33 -2.48 4.50 -18.70
C GLU A 33 -1.79 3.29 -19.33
N THR A 34 -0.54 3.43 -19.78
CA THR A 34 0.23 2.31 -20.34
C THR A 34 0.64 1.30 -19.28
N ASP A 35 1.07 1.75 -18.11
CA ASP A 35 1.39 0.86 -16.98
C ASP A 35 0.16 0.05 -16.52
N LEU A 36 -1.03 0.62 -16.64
CA LEU A 36 -2.28 -0.06 -16.29
C LEU A 36 -2.75 -1.03 -17.38
N ARG A 37 -2.53 -0.73 -18.65
CA ARG A 37 -2.86 -1.64 -19.77
C ARG A 37 -1.92 -2.82 -19.80
N ASP A 38 -0.65 -2.64 -19.52
CA ASP A 38 0.35 -3.70 -19.41
C ASP A 38 0.03 -4.69 -18.26
N CYS A 39 -0.68 -4.21 -17.22
CA CYS A 39 -1.16 -5.07 -16.13
C CYS A 39 -2.40 -5.89 -16.50
N GLY A 40 -3.25 -5.38 -17.39
CA GLY A 40 -4.49 -6.05 -17.83
C GLY A 40 -4.26 -7.12 -18.88
N ASP A 41 -3.20 -7.03 -19.66
CA ASP A 41 -2.99 -7.88 -20.85
C ASP A 41 -1.87 -8.92 -20.68
N SER A 42 -1.19 -8.97 -19.53
CA SER A 42 -0.11 -9.93 -19.29
C SER A 42 -0.56 -11.38 -19.11
N GLY A 43 -1.87 -11.66 -19.18
CA GLY A 43 -2.43 -13.01 -19.03
C GLY A 43 -2.07 -13.69 -17.71
N LEU A 44 -1.44 -12.97 -16.78
CA LEU A 44 -1.06 -13.50 -15.48
C LEU A 44 -2.29 -13.59 -14.59
N TYR A 45 -2.81 -14.79 -14.47
CA TYR A 45 -3.88 -15.08 -13.55
C TYR A 45 -3.31 -15.12 -12.13
N LEU A 46 -3.65 -14.11 -11.33
CA LEU A 46 -3.33 -14.09 -9.90
C LEU A 46 -4.41 -14.82 -9.14
N ASP A 47 -4.05 -15.91 -8.47
CA ASP A 47 -4.93 -16.57 -7.51
C ASP A 47 -4.55 -16.18 -6.09
N THR A 48 -5.56 -16.05 -5.22
CA THR A 48 -5.37 -15.62 -3.81
C THR A 48 -6.03 -16.65 -2.90
N GLY A 49 -5.30 -17.07 -1.88
CA GLY A 49 -5.80 -17.95 -0.83
C GLY A 49 -5.61 -17.35 0.54
N ILE A 50 -6.58 -17.54 1.42
CA ILE A 50 -6.54 -17.13 2.83
C ILE A 50 -6.73 -18.36 3.69
N ALA A 51 -5.88 -18.52 4.69
CA ALA A 51 -6.05 -19.50 5.74
C ALA A 51 -5.87 -18.83 7.10
N GLN A 52 -6.74 -19.15 8.05
CA GLN A 52 -6.73 -18.59 9.39
C GLN A 52 -7.08 -19.67 10.40
N THR A 53 -6.40 -19.67 11.55
CA THR A 53 -6.68 -20.61 12.62
C THR A 53 -6.74 -19.89 13.97
N MET A 54 -7.69 -20.25 14.80
CA MET A 54 -7.88 -19.64 16.11
C MET A 54 -6.88 -20.17 17.16
N GLY A 55 -6.23 -21.31 16.90
CA GLY A 55 -5.35 -21.95 17.86
C GLY A 55 -6.09 -22.28 19.17
N ASN A 56 -5.46 -21.99 20.30
CA ASN A 56 -6.03 -22.23 21.65
C ASN A 56 -6.64 -20.95 22.27
N LYS A 57 -6.89 -19.91 21.49
CA LYS A 57 -7.47 -18.65 21.97
C LYS A 57 -9.00 -18.69 21.85
N GLU A 58 -9.69 -18.03 22.77
CA GLU A 58 -11.15 -17.86 22.71
C GLU A 58 -11.60 -16.82 21.70
N ILE A 59 -10.73 -15.85 21.39
CA ILE A 59 -10.99 -14.74 20.47
C ILE A 59 -9.93 -14.73 19.38
N GLN A 60 -10.38 -14.71 18.13
CA GLN A 60 -9.51 -14.51 16.98
C GLN A 60 -9.14 -13.04 16.83
N SER A 61 -7.90 -12.72 17.19
CA SER A 61 -7.38 -11.35 17.13
C SER A 61 -6.75 -11.00 15.78
N ASP A 62 -6.47 -12.01 14.94
CA ASP A 62 -5.87 -11.78 13.64
C ASP A 62 -6.94 -11.41 12.61
N ARG A 63 -6.54 -10.64 11.61
CA ARG A 63 -7.35 -10.28 10.46
C ARG A 63 -6.55 -10.47 9.19
N VAL A 64 -7.21 -10.96 8.16
CA VAL A 64 -6.61 -11.13 6.85
C VAL A 64 -7.62 -10.81 5.77
N ARG A 65 -7.18 -10.12 4.73
CA ARG A 65 -7.96 -9.83 3.54
C ARG A 65 -7.09 -9.88 2.29
N ALA A 66 -7.65 -10.39 1.21
CA ALA A 66 -7.04 -10.35 -0.10
C ALA A 66 -8.09 -9.90 -1.11
N GLU A 67 -7.75 -8.92 -1.92
CA GLU A 67 -8.62 -8.34 -2.93
C GLU A 67 -7.91 -8.33 -4.27
N ARG A 68 -8.61 -8.75 -5.32
CA ARG A 68 -8.16 -8.63 -6.70
C ARG A 68 -8.79 -7.41 -7.33
N THR A 69 -7.98 -6.64 -8.03
CA THR A 69 -8.39 -5.48 -8.81
C THR A 69 -7.86 -5.64 -10.24
N GLN A 70 -8.27 -4.75 -11.14
CA GLN A 70 -7.70 -4.72 -12.49
C GLN A 70 -6.20 -4.43 -12.49
N ALA A 71 -5.71 -3.75 -11.46
CA ALA A 71 -4.31 -3.38 -11.33
C ALA A 71 -3.44 -4.45 -10.63
N GLY A 72 -4.03 -5.56 -10.14
CA GLY A 72 -3.30 -6.61 -9.44
C GLY A 72 -4.02 -7.14 -8.21
N ALA A 73 -3.30 -7.72 -7.27
CA ALA A 73 -3.84 -8.26 -6.02
C ALA A 73 -3.21 -7.58 -4.80
N LEU A 74 -4.06 -7.06 -3.92
CA LEU A 74 -3.68 -6.54 -2.61
C LEU A 74 -4.03 -7.58 -1.54
N ALA A 75 -3.08 -7.92 -0.68
CA ALA A 75 -3.31 -8.72 0.51
C ALA A 75 -2.84 -7.96 1.75
N VAL A 76 -3.65 -8.00 2.80
CA VAL A 76 -3.36 -7.36 4.09
C VAL A 76 -3.55 -8.38 5.19
N ILE A 77 -2.61 -8.42 6.13
CA ILE A 77 -2.67 -9.23 7.34
C ILE A 77 -2.37 -8.35 8.56
N ALA A 78 -3.12 -8.56 9.63
CA ALA A 78 -2.94 -7.87 10.89
C ALA A 78 -3.04 -8.86 12.04
N ASP A 79 -2.00 -8.95 12.89
CA ASP A 79 -1.95 -9.78 14.09
C ASP A 79 -2.18 -8.90 15.33
N GLY A 80 -3.34 -9.05 15.94
CA GLY A 80 -3.79 -8.22 17.06
C GLY A 80 -3.23 -8.65 18.40
N ILE A 81 -2.69 -7.67 19.12
CA ILE A 81 -2.07 -7.85 20.45
C ILE A 81 -2.90 -7.09 21.49
N GLY A 82 -3.38 -7.78 22.49
CA GLY A 82 -4.13 -7.16 23.58
C GLY A 82 -4.97 -8.14 24.39
N LYS A 83 -5.52 -7.65 25.49
CA LYS A 83 -6.44 -8.43 26.32
C LYS A 83 -7.87 -8.31 25.78
N ARG A 84 -8.68 -9.34 25.96
CA ARG A 84 -10.07 -9.42 25.48
C ARG A 84 -10.12 -9.16 23.96
N ASN A 85 -11.00 -8.29 23.51
CA ASN A 85 -11.18 -7.93 22.09
C ASN A 85 -10.29 -6.77 21.61
N ILE A 86 -9.38 -6.27 22.44
CA ILE A 86 -8.56 -5.09 22.09
C ILE A 86 -7.67 -5.41 20.87
N GLY A 87 -7.01 -6.57 20.86
CA GLY A 87 -6.20 -7.00 19.73
C GLY A 87 -7.00 -7.09 18.43
N GLU A 88 -8.19 -7.70 18.51
CA GLU A 88 -9.13 -7.80 17.39
C GLU A 88 -9.50 -6.42 16.80
N VAL A 89 -9.86 -5.47 17.68
CA VAL A 89 -10.22 -4.11 17.27
C VAL A 89 -9.04 -3.39 16.63
N CYS A 90 -7.84 -3.52 17.21
CA CYS A 90 -6.63 -2.92 16.63
C CYS A 90 -6.31 -3.49 15.25
N ALA A 91 -6.39 -4.82 15.09
CA ALA A 91 -6.14 -5.49 13.82
C ALA A 91 -7.16 -5.09 12.76
N GLN A 92 -8.45 -5.01 13.14
CA GLN A 92 -9.52 -4.58 12.23
C GLN A 92 -9.30 -3.14 11.74
N ILE A 93 -9.06 -2.20 12.66
CA ILE A 93 -8.82 -0.79 12.32
C ILE A 93 -7.61 -0.63 11.40
N ALA A 94 -6.51 -1.34 11.70
CA ALA A 94 -5.30 -1.25 10.90
C ALA A 94 -5.52 -1.79 9.48
N MET A 95 -6.17 -2.95 9.36
CA MET A 95 -6.50 -3.56 8.06
C MET A 95 -7.42 -2.65 7.25
N ASP A 96 -8.54 -2.20 7.85
CA ASP A 96 -9.51 -1.35 7.16
C ASP A 96 -8.86 -0.03 6.70
N THR A 97 -7.95 0.53 7.49
CA THR A 97 -7.22 1.75 7.09
C THR A 97 -6.40 1.55 5.81
N ILE A 98 -5.74 0.40 5.64
CA ILE A 98 -5.01 0.10 4.40
C ILE A 98 -5.98 -0.02 3.22
N LEU A 99 -7.08 -0.78 3.41
CA LEU A 99 -8.06 -1.05 2.36
C LEU A 99 -8.82 0.22 1.93
N ASP A 100 -9.27 1.03 2.89
CA ASP A 100 -9.98 2.29 2.62
C ASP A 100 -9.13 3.31 1.84
N ARG A 101 -7.82 3.27 2.04
CA ARG A 101 -6.87 4.18 1.37
C ARG A 101 -6.37 3.64 0.04
N TYR A 102 -6.60 2.36 -0.22
CA TYR A 102 -6.11 1.75 -1.44
C TYR A 102 -6.92 2.24 -2.65
N GLU A 103 -6.21 2.92 -3.52
CA GLU A 103 -6.67 3.34 -4.83
C GLU A 103 -5.60 2.92 -5.84
N PRO A 104 -5.92 2.00 -6.79
CA PRO A 104 -4.92 1.37 -7.65
C PRO A 104 -4.02 2.33 -8.42
N TYR A 105 -4.58 3.41 -8.95
CA TYR A 105 -3.83 4.39 -9.76
C TYR A 105 -2.84 5.19 -8.91
N THR A 106 -3.30 5.66 -7.75
CA THR A 106 -2.46 6.38 -6.79
C THR A 106 -1.37 5.47 -6.23
N PHE A 107 -1.72 4.22 -5.92
CA PHE A 107 -0.77 3.23 -5.44
C PHE A 107 0.37 3.01 -6.45
N LEU A 108 0.05 2.72 -7.71
CA LEU A 108 1.06 2.41 -8.73
C LEU A 108 1.98 3.59 -9.06
N SER A 109 1.49 4.82 -8.87
CA SER A 109 2.34 6.00 -9.09
C SER A 109 3.40 6.19 -7.99
N GLU A 110 3.04 5.93 -6.73
CA GLU A 110 3.91 6.16 -5.58
C GLU A 110 3.72 5.09 -4.48
N PRO A 111 4.16 3.82 -4.71
CA PRO A 111 3.94 2.72 -3.76
C PRO A 111 4.52 2.99 -2.36
N ASP A 112 5.72 3.55 -2.30
CA ASP A 112 6.40 3.85 -1.04
C ASP A 112 5.66 4.93 -0.23
N HIS A 113 5.14 5.95 -0.92
CA HIS A 113 4.35 7.00 -0.28
C HIS A 113 3.04 6.41 0.26
N PHE A 114 2.36 5.59 -0.54
CA PHE A 114 1.13 4.92 -0.11
C PHE A 114 1.35 4.10 1.16
N PHE A 115 2.34 3.21 1.17
CA PHE A 115 2.62 2.38 2.34
C PHE A 115 2.96 3.22 3.57
N ARG A 116 3.89 4.16 3.44
CA ARG A 116 4.29 5.02 4.54
C ARG A 116 3.11 5.76 5.16
N MET A 117 2.28 6.39 4.33
CA MET A 117 1.14 7.17 4.82
C MET A 117 0.03 6.29 5.37
N SER A 118 -0.22 5.13 4.77
CA SER A 118 -1.26 4.21 5.23
C SER A 118 -0.88 3.55 6.56
N PHE A 119 0.37 3.15 6.74
CA PHE A 119 0.86 2.60 8.01
C PHE A 119 0.90 3.66 9.12
N TYR A 120 1.29 4.89 8.79
CA TYR A 120 1.22 6.00 9.74
C TYR A 120 -0.22 6.26 10.20
N GLU A 121 -1.16 6.33 9.28
CA GLU A 121 -2.57 6.56 9.59
C GLU A 121 -3.19 5.38 10.37
N ALA A 122 -2.85 4.14 10.00
CA ALA A 122 -3.27 2.96 10.74
C ALA A 122 -2.80 3.01 12.20
N ASN A 123 -1.51 3.32 12.44
CA ASN A 123 -0.97 3.50 13.77
C ASN A 123 -1.69 4.62 14.55
N ARG A 124 -1.92 5.75 13.90
CA ARG A 124 -2.65 6.89 14.52
C ARG A 124 -4.06 6.49 14.96
N ARG A 125 -4.82 5.82 14.09
CA ARG A 125 -6.19 5.37 14.38
C ARG A 125 -6.22 4.33 15.50
N VAL A 126 -5.30 3.38 15.48
CA VAL A 126 -5.15 2.39 16.56
C VAL A 126 -4.85 3.08 17.89
N GLN A 127 -3.89 4.00 17.94
CA GLN A 127 -3.55 4.73 19.16
C GLN A 127 -4.72 5.55 19.71
N MET A 128 -5.47 6.23 18.84
CA MET A 128 -6.67 6.99 19.25
C MET A 128 -7.74 6.09 19.85
N THR A 129 -7.90 4.89 19.32
CA THR A 129 -8.92 3.93 19.80
C THR A 129 -8.51 3.28 21.11
N LEU A 130 -7.22 3.08 21.32
CA LEU A 130 -6.71 2.47 22.55
C LEU A 130 -6.92 3.34 23.80
N GLU A 131 -6.93 4.67 23.64
CA GLU A 131 -7.00 5.64 24.74
C GLU A 131 -5.96 5.31 25.85
N ARG A 132 -6.42 4.65 26.93
CA ARG A 132 -5.57 4.17 28.04
C ARG A 132 -5.36 2.65 28.05
N SER A 133 -5.94 1.94 27.10
CA SER A 133 -5.83 0.49 27.00
C SER A 133 -4.48 0.09 26.42
N LYS A 134 -3.95 -1.06 26.86
CA LYS A 134 -2.72 -1.61 26.31
C LYS A 134 -3.06 -2.61 25.21
N GLY A 135 -2.58 -2.36 24.03
CA GLY A 135 -2.76 -3.22 22.87
C GLY A 135 -2.07 -2.66 21.63
N GLY A 136 -2.25 -3.33 20.52
CA GLY A 136 -1.68 -2.95 19.25
C GLY A 136 -1.94 -4.02 18.19
N THR A 137 -1.23 -3.91 17.10
CA THR A 137 -1.26 -4.92 16.03
C THR A 137 0.05 -4.90 15.25
N SER A 138 0.52 -6.07 14.84
CA SER A 138 1.46 -6.18 13.73
C SER A 138 0.66 -6.06 12.42
N LEU A 139 1.23 -5.41 11.42
CA LEU A 139 0.55 -5.15 10.15
C LEU A 139 1.48 -5.46 8.98
N GLY A 140 0.98 -6.19 8.00
CA GLY A 140 1.66 -6.45 6.74
C GLY A 140 0.72 -6.23 5.56
N ALA A 141 1.23 -5.64 4.51
CA ALA A 141 0.51 -5.46 3.26
C ALA A 141 1.41 -5.83 2.08
N VAL A 142 0.85 -6.53 1.11
CA VAL A 142 1.52 -6.99 -0.10
C VAL A 142 0.65 -6.64 -1.29
N PHE A 143 1.25 -6.08 -2.32
CA PHE A 143 0.60 -5.86 -3.60
C PHE A 143 1.41 -6.51 -4.71
N VAL A 144 0.73 -7.28 -5.55
CA VAL A 144 1.30 -7.95 -6.72
C VAL A 144 0.70 -7.35 -7.97
N ASN A 145 1.56 -6.88 -8.87
CA ASN A 145 1.18 -6.35 -10.16
C ASN A 145 2.10 -6.96 -11.23
N GLY A 146 1.54 -7.81 -12.08
CA GLY A 146 2.32 -8.53 -13.07
C GLY A 146 3.50 -9.28 -12.43
N THR A 147 4.71 -8.90 -12.76
CA THR A 147 5.95 -9.47 -12.22
C THR A 147 6.53 -8.71 -11.03
N LYS A 148 5.88 -7.62 -10.61
CA LYS A 148 6.33 -6.75 -9.52
C LYS A 148 5.62 -7.10 -8.23
N LEU A 149 6.38 -7.14 -7.15
CA LEU A 149 5.91 -7.33 -5.79
C LEU A 149 6.28 -6.11 -4.95
N TYR A 150 5.29 -5.49 -4.35
CA TYR A 150 5.46 -4.39 -3.40
C TYR A 150 4.98 -4.86 -2.04
N TYR A 151 5.69 -4.51 -0.97
CA TYR A 151 5.26 -4.87 0.37
C TYR A 151 5.76 -3.89 1.42
N ALA A 152 5.02 -3.82 2.52
CA ALA A 152 5.41 -3.16 3.74
C ALA A 152 4.93 -3.95 4.95
N LEU A 153 5.68 -3.85 6.05
CA LEU A 153 5.32 -4.50 7.29
C LEU A 153 5.78 -3.69 8.51
N ALA A 154 5.04 -3.86 9.61
CA ALA A 154 5.40 -3.37 10.93
C ALA A 154 5.07 -4.45 11.97
N GLY A 155 6.00 -4.73 12.87
CA GLY A 155 5.84 -5.77 13.89
C GLY A 155 6.27 -7.16 13.43
N ASN A 156 5.74 -8.21 14.07
CA ASN A 156 6.19 -9.59 13.89
C ASN A 156 5.43 -10.32 12.76
N ILE A 157 5.47 -9.78 11.56
CA ILE A 157 4.94 -10.41 10.35
C ILE A 157 6.09 -10.79 9.44
N ARG A 158 5.95 -11.89 8.71
CA ARG A 158 6.94 -12.38 7.76
C ARG A 158 6.31 -12.52 6.39
N ILE A 159 7.07 -12.10 5.40
CA ILE A 159 6.74 -12.26 3.99
C ILE A 159 7.82 -13.13 3.36
N ALA A 160 7.41 -14.15 2.63
CA ALA A 160 8.30 -15.04 1.91
C ALA A 160 7.76 -15.30 0.49
N LEU A 161 8.66 -15.50 -0.45
CA LEU A 161 8.39 -15.93 -1.80
C LEU A 161 8.69 -17.42 -1.92
N PHE A 162 7.73 -18.22 -2.38
CA PHE A 162 7.97 -19.59 -2.80
C PHE A 162 8.20 -19.61 -4.31
N ARG A 163 9.39 -20.02 -4.73
CA ARG A 163 9.75 -20.05 -6.15
C ARG A 163 10.74 -21.19 -6.43
N GLY A 164 10.45 -21.98 -7.46
CA GLY A 164 11.35 -23.07 -7.87
C GLY A 164 11.53 -24.17 -6.81
N GLY A 165 10.56 -24.38 -5.91
CA GLY A 165 10.65 -25.34 -4.81
C GLY A 165 11.32 -24.81 -3.55
N GLU A 166 11.74 -23.54 -3.53
CA GLU A 166 12.44 -22.91 -2.42
C GLU A 166 11.60 -21.80 -1.78
N ILE A 167 11.79 -21.63 -0.47
CA ILE A 167 11.19 -20.51 0.29
C ILE A 167 12.26 -19.43 0.45
N ILE A 168 12.03 -18.28 -0.15
CA ILE A 168 12.92 -17.11 -0.10
C ILE A 168 12.29 -16.09 0.86
N PRO A 169 12.89 -15.85 2.04
CA PRO A 169 12.40 -14.83 2.95
C PRO A 169 12.63 -13.44 2.37
N LEU A 170 11.54 -12.68 2.20
CA LEU A 170 11.60 -11.30 1.71
C LEU A 170 11.69 -10.29 2.86
N SER A 171 11.24 -10.69 4.06
CA SER A 171 11.26 -9.82 5.23
C SER A 171 11.74 -10.56 6.47
N LYS A 172 12.25 -9.81 7.43
CA LYS A 172 12.52 -10.27 8.80
C LYS A 172 11.44 -9.69 9.72
N GLY A 173 10.83 -10.54 10.57
CA GLY A 173 9.93 -10.04 11.62
C GLY A 173 10.69 -9.20 12.63
N HIS A 174 10.08 -8.12 13.08
CA HIS A 174 10.62 -7.30 14.17
C HIS A 174 9.97 -7.77 15.47
N THR A 175 10.76 -8.43 16.34
CA THR A 175 10.37 -8.81 17.69
C THR A 175 11.11 -7.93 18.69
N LEU A 176 10.50 -7.70 19.85
CA LEU A 176 11.14 -6.94 20.93
C LEU A 176 12.39 -7.63 21.51
N ASP A 177 12.56 -8.92 21.23
CA ASP A 177 13.71 -9.73 21.69
C ASP A 177 15.00 -9.43 20.91
N VAL A 178 14.96 -8.57 19.90
CA VAL A 178 16.10 -8.22 19.04
C VAL A 178 16.60 -6.78 19.32
N LEU A 179 16.00 -6.11 20.28
CA LEU A 179 16.43 -4.81 20.83
C LEU A 179 17.13 -5.04 22.16
#